data_011c4be370105ebe5b93a4c6e660bcc7
#
_entry.id   011c4be370105ebe5b93a4c6e660bcc7
#
_cell.length_a   1.000
_cell.length_b   1.000
_cell.length_c   1.000
_cell.angle_alpha   90.00
_cell.angle_beta   90.00
_cell.angle_gamma   90.00
#
_symmetry.space_group_name_H-M   'P 1'
#
loop_
_entity.id
_entity.type
_entity.pdbx_description
1 polymer ?
#
loop_
_entity_poly.entity_id
_entity_poly.type
_entity_poly.pdbx_seq_one_letter_code
_entity_poly.pdbx_strand_id
1 'polypeptide(L)'
;MDKIRPLVLVCATATVALCAVPKAHAHAVAGARVFVNTLLIDDPGVGDEANLPLFSVTSPDGKSTVTDLNFEYDKTILSNLGIAAGTDYDWITQDAMDGNKTHGGFDDPYVQLKYRWILLPEHEFMSSVQISESFGRAGTTGIDSGYDTTTLSGFFGKGLGDIPVNFIRPFAITGELDYNIPNTGNSTGYGGINTWSGGLTIQYSIPYLQSQIHDYGLPPVLGNLTPLVELGWSSAAGSSAFRPTDNPTTFNLGTGAVWTGEYYSFSTELLWPLNGASGHGLGVIGQFHLYFDDLFPNTLGKPLFGS
;
A
#
# COMPACT_ATOMS: atom_id res chain seq x y z
N MET A 1 -71.52 36.79 -23.94
CA MET A 1 -71.23 35.33 -24.16
C MET A 1 -69.78 35.22 -24.43
N ASP A 2 -68.96 35.21 -23.39
CA ASP A 2 -67.50 35.16 -23.52
C ASP A 2 -66.95 33.84 -22.96
N LYS A 3 -66.28 33.11 -23.84
CA LYS A 3 -65.72 31.80 -23.55
C LYS A 3 -64.40 31.96 -22.79
N ILE A 4 -64.39 31.62 -21.51
CA ILE A 4 -63.16 31.50 -20.69
C ILE A 4 -62.45 30.21 -21.11
N ARG A 5 -61.22 30.35 -21.64
CA ARG A 5 -60.32 29.22 -21.90
C ARG A 5 -59.53 28.93 -20.62
N PRO A 6 -59.44 27.69 -20.18
CA PRO A 6 -58.58 27.36 -19.06
C PRO A 6 -57.11 27.35 -19.51
N LEU A 7 -56.31 28.11 -18.79
CA LEU A 7 -54.85 28.14 -18.89
C LEU A 7 -54.29 26.87 -18.28
N VAL A 8 -53.79 25.95 -19.08
CA VAL A 8 -53.12 24.76 -18.61
C VAL A 8 -51.72 25.17 -18.18
N LEU A 9 -51.51 25.21 -16.86
CA LEU A 9 -50.20 25.45 -16.23
C LEU A 9 -49.37 24.13 -16.32
N VAL A 10 -48.45 24.04 -17.29
CA VAL A 10 -47.49 22.93 -17.35
C VAL A 10 -46.41 23.20 -16.34
N CYS A 11 -46.52 22.56 -15.17
CA CYS A 11 -45.42 22.47 -14.22
C CYS A 11 -44.33 21.55 -14.81
N ALA A 12 -43.31 22.16 -15.42
CA ALA A 12 -42.07 21.45 -15.74
C ALA A 12 -41.34 21.15 -14.42
N THR A 13 -41.50 19.94 -13.91
CA THR A 13 -40.66 19.40 -12.85
C THR A 13 -39.27 19.17 -13.43
N ALA A 14 -38.39 20.16 -13.24
CA ALA A 14 -36.97 19.96 -13.48
C ALA A 14 -36.46 18.96 -12.42
N THR A 15 -36.33 17.71 -12.82
CA THR A 15 -35.60 16.70 -12.06
C THR A 15 -34.13 17.10 -12.10
N VAL A 16 -33.69 17.80 -11.07
CA VAL A 16 -32.26 17.99 -10.83
C VAL A 16 -31.72 16.60 -10.49
N ALA A 17 -31.14 15.94 -11.48
CA ALA A 17 -30.26 14.81 -11.22
C ALA A 17 -29.09 15.37 -10.37
N LEU A 18 -29.14 15.14 -9.08
CA LEU A 18 -27.95 15.24 -8.24
C LEU A 18 -26.98 14.19 -8.82
N CYS A 19 -26.09 14.64 -9.70
CA CYS A 19 -24.85 13.92 -9.93
C CYS A 19 -24.15 13.91 -8.57
N ALA A 20 -24.18 12.78 -7.90
CA ALA A 20 -23.29 12.55 -6.79
C ALA A 20 -21.87 12.75 -7.37
N VAL A 21 -21.25 13.87 -7.00
CA VAL A 21 -19.82 14.07 -7.22
C VAL A 21 -19.18 12.89 -6.51
N PRO A 22 -18.42 12.03 -7.21
CA PRO A 22 -17.70 10.99 -6.51
C PRO A 22 -16.85 11.69 -5.44
N LYS A 23 -17.06 11.33 -4.17
CA LYS A 23 -16.20 11.78 -3.10
C LYS A 23 -14.79 11.36 -3.51
N ALA A 24 -13.86 12.30 -3.51
CA ALA A 24 -12.45 11.97 -3.62
C ALA A 24 -12.13 11.08 -2.40
N HIS A 25 -11.87 9.81 -2.62
CA HIS A 25 -11.46 8.89 -1.59
C HIS A 25 -9.94 8.84 -1.62
N ALA A 26 -9.29 8.93 -0.46
CA ALA A 26 -7.87 8.70 -0.25
C ALA A 26 -7.51 7.22 -0.51
N HIS A 27 -7.89 6.72 -1.65
CA HIS A 27 -7.67 5.34 -2.04
C HIS A 27 -7.18 5.31 -3.48
N ALA A 28 -6.43 4.30 -3.83
CA ALA A 28 -6.16 3.97 -5.20
C ALA A 28 -7.47 3.61 -5.92
N VAL A 29 -8.16 4.61 -6.49
CA VAL A 29 -9.48 4.44 -7.12
C VAL A 29 -9.36 4.49 -8.63
N ALA A 30 -9.90 3.47 -9.31
CA ALA A 30 -10.10 3.43 -10.75
C ALA A 30 -11.54 3.05 -11.09
N GLY A 31 -12.37 4.02 -11.44
CA GLY A 31 -13.80 3.84 -11.67
C GLY A 31 -14.55 3.45 -10.39
N ALA A 32 -15.18 2.28 -10.41
CA ALA A 32 -15.85 1.72 -9.22
C ALA A 32 -14.91 0.90 -8.32
N ARG A 33 -13.68 0.66 -8.76
CA ARG A 33 -12.69 -0.14 -8.05
C ARG A 33 -11.90 0.71 -7.05
N VAL A 34 -11.85 0.21 -5.82
CA VAL A 34 -10.88 0.64 -4.81
C VAL A 34 -9.85 -0.47 -4.68
N PHE A 35 -8.58 -0.15 -4.87
CA PHE A 35 -7.47 -1.00 -4.49
C PHE A 35 -7.12 -0.67 -3.05
N VAL A 36 -7.20 -1.66 -2.17
CA VAL A 36 -6.90 -1.43 -0.75
C VAL A 36 -5.40 -1.44 -0.54
N ASN A 37 -4.92 -0.71 0.47
CA ASN A 37 -3.53 -0.79 0.90
C ASN A 37 -3.18 -2.22 1.29
N THR A 38 -2.14 -2.70 0.70
CA THR A 38 -1.56 -4.02 0.94
C THR A 38 -0.36 -3.88 1.88
N LEU A 39 0.14 -4.97 2.46
CA LEU A 39 1.11 -4.90 3.55
C LEU A 39 2.51 -5.37 3.15
N LEU A 40 2.63 -6.19 2.10
CA LEU A 40 3.91 -6.65 1.55
C LEU A 40 4.36 -5.84 0.34
N ILE A 41 3.43 -5.17 -0.32
CA ILE A 41 3.67 -4.28 -1.46
C ILE A 41 2.85 -3.00 -1.28
N ASP A 42 3.30 -1.92 -1.89
CA ASP A 42 2.56 -0.67 -1.91
C ASP A 42 1.50 -0.66 -3.03
N ASP A 43 0.49 0.17 -2.91
CA ASP A 43 -0.57 0.31 -3.90
C ASP A 43 -0.20 1.29 -5.02
N PRO A 44 -0.89 1.27 -6.18
CA PRO A 44 -0.62 2.17 -7.29
C PRO A 44 -1.22 3.58 -7.11
N GLY A 45 -1.82 3.90 -5.97
CA GLY A 45 -2.48 5.17 -5.71
C GLY A 45 -1.53 6.33 -5.47
N VAL A 46 -2.10 7.53 -5.51
CA VAL A 46 -1.49 8.77 -5.05
C VAL A 46 -2.56 9.47 -4.24
N GLY A 47 -2.41 9.52 -2.93
CA GLY A 47 -3.37 10.02 -1.97
C GLY A 47 -2.75 10.96 -0.92
N ASP A 48 -3.61 11.55 -0.10
CA ASP A 48 -3.23 12.25 1.13
C ASP A 48 -3.57 11.34 2.31
N GLU A 49 -2.60 10.64 2.85
CA GLU A 49 -2.83 9.57 3.79
C GLU A 49 -1.70 9.41 4.82
N ALA A 50 -1.91 8.61 5.83
CA ALA A 50 -0.86 8.25 6.78
C ALA A 50 -1.02 6.84 7.31
N ASN A 51 0.07 6.11 7.36
CA ASN A 51 0.23 4.84 8.03
C ASN A 51 0.64 5.08 9.49
N LEU A 52 -0.21 4.68 10.47
CA LEU A 52 -0.02 5.00 11.89
C LEU A 52 -0.43 3.86 12.83
N PRO A 53 0.46 2.99 13.22
CA PRO A 53 1.64 2.50 12.52
C PRO A 53 1.29 1.35 11.54
N LEU A 54 2.18 1.06 10.61
CA LEU A 54 2.34 -0.28 10.07
C LEU A 54 3.22 -1.03 11.07
N PHE A 55 2.79 -2.17 11.59
CA PHE A 55 3.62 -2.98 12.48
C PHE A 55 3.87 -4.37 11.89
N SER A 56 5.07 -4.89 12.07
CA SER A 56 5.38 -6.28 11.76
C SER A 56 6.08 -6.98 12.93
N VAL A 57 5.84 -8.27 13.06
CA VAL A 57 6.56 -9.14 13.99
C VAL A 57 6.98 -10.38 13.24
N THR A 58 8.27 -10.58 13.09
CA THR A 58 8.84 -11.71 12.35
C THR A 58 9.91 -12.42 13.16
N SER A 59 10.20 -13.66 12.80
CA SER A 59 11.29 -14.45 13.40
C SER A 59 12.12 -15.11 12.30
N PRO A 60 13.04 -14.35 11.66
CA PRO A 60 13.76 -14.81 10.47
C PRO A 60 14.59 -16.08 10.68
N ASP A 61 15.21 -16.24 11.83
CA ASP A 61 16.06 -17.39 12.19
C ASP A 61 15.40 -18.39 13.15
N GLY A 62 14.15 -18.12 13.56
CA GLY A 62 13.43 -18.90 14.57
C GLY A 62 13.95 -18.72 16.00
N LYS A 63 14.90 -17.82 16.20
CA LYS A 63 15.54 -17.51 17.50
C LYS A 63 15.47 -16.03 17.85
N SER A 64 15.65 -15.17 16.84
CA SER A 64 15.47 -13.73 17.00
C SER A 64 14.03 -13.35 16.71
N THR A 65 13.54 -12.29 17.33
CA THR A 65 12.28 -11.63 16.96
C THR A 65 12.59 -10.22 16.55
N VAL A 66 12.12 -9.83 15.38
CA VAL A 66 12.14 -8.45 14.90
C VAL A 66 10.72 -7.93 14.99
N THR A 67 10.56 -6.81 15.68
CA THR A 67 9.32 -6.03 15.72
C THR A 67 9.61 -4.67 15.12
N ASP A 68 8.90 -4.34 14.09
CA ASP A 68 9.05 -3.13 13.31
C ASP A 68 7.78 -2.29 13.41
N LEU A 69 7.93 -0.96 13.51
CA LEU A 69 6.87 0.02 13.46
C LEU A 69 7.23 1.07 12.42
N ASN A 70 6.56 1.03 11.26
CA ASN A 70 6.69 2.04 10.23
C ASN A 70 5.67 3.17 10.42
N PHE A 71 6.12 4.40 10.21
CA PHE A 71 5.31 5.62 10.18
C PHE A 71 5.57 6.31 8.86
N GLU A 72 4.51 6.51 8.07
CA GLU A 72 4.59 7.21 6.79
C GLU A 72 3.48 8.24 6.67
N TYR A 73 3.81 9.35 6.03
CA TYR A 73 2.86 10.40 5.66
C TYR A 73 3.00 10.73 4.19
N ASP A 74 1.89 10.64 3.48
CA ASP A 74 1.75 10.92 2.06
C ASP A 74 1.05 12.24 1.83
N LYS A 75 1.54 13.00 0.85
CA LYS A 75 0.97 14.29 0.46
C LYS A 75 0.89 14.45 -1.05
N THR A 76 -0.31 14.65 -1.57
CA THR A 76 -0.50 14.99 -2.98
C THR A 76 0.02 16.40 -3.29
N ILE A 77 0.89 16.48 -4.29
CA ILE A 77 1.37 17.74 -4.88
C ILE A 77 0.41 18.16 -5.99
N LEU A 78 0.09 17.24 -6.89
CA LEU A 78 -0.91 17.33 -7.94
C LEU A 78 -1.82 16.10 -7.84
N SER A 79 -2.95 16.09 -8.50
CA SER A 79 -3.89 14.95 -8.48
C SER A 79 -3.28 13.59 -8.89
N ASN A 80 -2.10 13.59 -9.49
CA ASN A 80 -1.39 12.40 -9.96
C ASN A 80 0.08 12.36 -9.55
N LEU A 81 0.53 13.29 -8.69
CA LEU A 81 1.89 13.37 -8.19
C LEU A 81 1.86 13.55 -6.67
N GLY A 82 2.45 12.64 -5.95
CA GLY A 82 2.57 12.66 -4.48
C GLY A 82 4.02 12.59 -4.02
N ILE A 83 4.24 13.06 -2.81
CA ILE A 83 5.47 12.91 -2.05
C ILE A 83 5.12 12.23 -0.74
N ALA A 84 5.99 11.35 -0.26
CA ALA A 84 5.85 10.78 1.07
C ALA A 84 7.16 10.86 1.85
N ALA A 85 7.04 10.76 3.16
CA ALA A 85 8.18 10.63 4.06
C ALA A 85 7.83 9.70 5.21
N GLY A 86 8.78 8.88 5.60
CA GLY A 86 8.58 7.89 6.66
C GLY A 86 9.87 7.51 7.37
N THR A 87 9.69 6.71 8.40
CA THR A 87 10.78 6.06 9.16
C THR A 87 10.23 4.88 9.92
N ASP A 88 11.09 3.92 10.22
CA ASP A 88 10.78 2.75 10.98
C ASP A 88 11.39 2.83 12.38
N TYR A 89 10.79 2.15 13.34
CA TYR A 89 11.37 1.92 14.65
C TYR A 89 11.39 0.42 14.94
N ASP A 90 12.59 -0.12 15.05
CA ASP A 90 12.83 -1.54 15.21
C ASP A 90 13.13 -1.94 16.65
N TRP A 91 12.60 -3.09 17.08
CA TRP A 91 13.07 -3.84 18.23
C TRP A 91 13.55 -5.21 17.76
N ILE A 92 14.84 -5.46 17.94
CA ILE A 92 15.46 -6.74 17.62
C ILE A 92 15.78 -7.44 18.94
N THR A 93 15.07 -8.52 19.22
CA THR A 93 15.34 -9.37 20.39
C THR A 93 16.04 -10.64 19.93
N GLN A 94 17.24 -10.87 20.42
CA GLN A 94 18.07 -12.04 20.10
C GLN A 94 18.17 -12.98 21.28
N ASP A 95 17.99 -14.28 21.05
CA ASP A 95 18.34 -15.32 22.00
C ASP A 95 19.86 -15.37 22.17
N ALA A 96 20.33 -15.10 23.38
CA ALA A 96 21.73 -15.22 23.73
C ALA A 96 21.92 -16.22 24.87
N MET A 97 23.10 -16.85 24.95
CA MET A 97 23.41 -17.80 26.04
C MET A 97 23.31 -17.19 27.43
N ASP A 98 23.47 -15.86 27.53
CA ASP A 98 23.40 -15.08 28.76
C ASP A 98 22.04 -14.42 29.01
N GLY A 99 20.98 -14.83 28.29
CA GLY A 99 19.65 -14.24 28.32
C GLY A 99 19.38 -13.35 27.07
N ASN A 100 18.10 -13.11 26.80
CA ASN A 100 17.69 -12.33 25.64
C ASN A 100 18.22 -10.90 25.69
N LYS A 101 18.81 -10.44 24.58
CA LYS A 101 19.24 -9.06 24.38
C LYS A 101 18.33 -8.37 23.42
N THR A 102 17.79 -7.21 23.81
CA THR A 102 16.95 -6.38 22.95
C THR A 102 17.70 -5.10 22.59
N HIS A 103 17.75 -4.80 21.31
CA HIS A 103 18.19 -3.54 20.76
C HIS A 103 16.99 -2.86 20.12
N GLY A 104 16.86 -1.55 20.28
CA GLY A 104 15.79 -0.80 19.64
C GLY A 104 16.29 0.56 19.19
N GLY A 105 15.72 1.06 18.11
CA GLY A 105 16.09 2.35 17.56
C GLY A 105 15.37 2.65 16.24
N PHE A 106 15.52 3.88 15.79
CA PHE A 106 15.03 4.27 14.47
C PHE A 106 15.92 3.69 13.37
N ASP A 107 15.30 3.13 12.34
CA ASP A 107 15.93 2.78 11.08
C ASP A 107 16.05 4.00 10.16
N ASP A 108 16.48 3.80 8.94
CA ASP A 108 16.75 4.85 7.96
C ASP A 108 15.46 5.62 7.60
N PRO A 109 15.40 6.93 7.86
CA PRO A 109 14.30 7.73 7.34
C PRO A 109 14.38 7.82 5.82
N TYR A 110 13.21 7.91 5.18
CA TYR A 110 13.12 7.94 3.73
C TYR A 110 12.16 9.02 3.22
N VAL A 111 12.37 9.37 1.96
CA VAL A 111 11.45 10.21 1.18
C VAL A 111 11.16 9.55 -0.15
N GLN A 112 9.97 9.77 -0.68
CA GLN A 112 9.58 9.19 -1.96
C GLN A 112 8.74 10.17 -2.79
N LEU A 113 8.81 10.01 -4.11
CA LEU A 113 8.03 10.75 -5.08
C LEU A 113 7.35 9.75 -6.01
N LYS A 114 6.01 9.70 -5.96
CA LYS A 114 5.17 8.77 -6.72
C LYS A 114 4.38 9.52 -7.79
N TYR A 115 4.41 9.04 -9.02
CA TYR A 115 3.68 9.60 -10.16
C TYR A 115 2.76 8.57 -10.79
N ARG A 116 1.44 8.80 -10.72
CA ARG A 116 0.43 8.00 -11.42
C ARG A 116 0.35 8.45 -12.87
N TRP A 117 0.93 7.66 -13.77
CA TRP A 117 1.03 7.98 -15.20
C TRP A 117 -0.12 7.41 -16.03
N ILE A 118 -0.81 6.36 -15.56
CA ILE A 118 -1.99 5.78 -16.20
C ILE A 118 -3.13 5.67 -15.21
N LEU A 119 -4.32 6.10 -15.63
CA LEU A 119 -5.59 5.85 -14.96
C LEU A 119 -6.65 5.63 -16.04
N LEU A 120 -7.22 4.42 -16.08
CA LEU A 120 -8.29 3.99 -17.00
C LEU A 120 -9.49 3.53 -16.17
N PRO A 121 -10.38 4.46 -15.75
CA PRO A 121 -11.50 4.15 -14.86
C PRO A 121 -12.47 3.12 -15.43
N GLU A 122 -12.72 3.15 -16.74
CA GLU A 122 -13.61 2.23 -17.46
C GLU A 122 -13.08 0.78 -17.49
N HIS A 123 -11.77 0.61 -17.29
CA HIS A 123 -11.11 -0.69 -17.22
C HIS A 123 -10.65 -1.06 -15.81
N GLU A 124 -11.01 -0.26 -14.81
CA GLU A 124 -10.53 -0.44 -13.44
C GLU A 124 -9.02 -0.66 -13.39
N PHE A 125 -8.26 0.15 -14.13
CA PHE A 125 -6.81 0.01 -14.25
C PHE A 125 -6.09 1.30 -13.88
N MET A 126 -5.01 1.18 -13.12
CA MET A 126 -4.05 2.26 -12.89
C MET A 126 -2.62 1.73 -12.83
N SER A 127 -1.67 2.63 -13.07
CA SER A 127 -0.25 2.35 -12.95
C SER A 127 0.51 3.59 -12.51
N SER A 128 1.50 3.39 -11.66
CA SER A 128 2.35 4.45 -11.10
C SER A 128 3.81 4.06 -11.16
N VAL A 129 4.68 5.05 -11.07
CA VAL A 129 6.11 4.89 -10.89
C VAL A 129 6.57 5.73 -9.71
N GLN A 130 7.62 5.29 -9.03
CA GLN A 130 8.14 5.97 -7.85
C GLN A 130 9.66 5.97 -7.86
N ILE A 131 10.22 7.01 -7.29
CA ILE A 131 11.60 7.03 -6.84
C ILE A 131 11.61 7.34 -5.36
N SER A 132 12.36 6.59 -4.58
CA SER A 132 12.58 6.83 -3.17
C SER A 132 14.07 6.88 -2.83
N GLU A 133 14.40 7.59 -1.76
CA GLU A 133 15.72 7.65 -1.16
C GLU A 133 15.61 7.39 0.33
N SER A 134 16.29 6.34 0.79
CA SER A 134 16.48 6.03 2.20
C SER A 134 17.86 6.54 2.64
N PHE A 135 17.90 7.28 3.75
CA PHE A 135 19.09 7.94 4.24
C PHE A 135 19.79 7.09 5.31
N GLY A 136 20.71 6.25 4.85
CA GLY A 136 21.54 5.44 5.73
C GLY A 136 22.36 6.30 6.69
N ARG A 137 22.62 5.79 7.89
CA ARG A 137 23.32 6.50 8.97
C ARG A 137 22.57 7.69 9.56
N ALA A 138 21.32 7.92 9.19
CA ALA A 138 20.47 8.92 9.83
C ALA A 138 19.63 8.29 10.96
N GLY A 139 19.57 6.98 11.03
CA GLY A 139 18.93 6.20 12.08
C GLY A 139 19.83 5.94 13.29
N THR A 140 19.49 4.93 14.07
CA THR A 140 20.21 4.50 15.26
C THR A 140 21.33 3.53 14.87
N THR A 141 22.57 3.85 15.28
CA THR A 141 23.72 2.98 15.00
C THR A 141 23.48 1.53 15.42
N GLY A 142 23.61 0.62 14.47
CA GLY A 142 23.39 -0.82 14.65
C GLY A 142 21.96 -1.28 14.37
N ILE A 143 21.04 -0.36 14.06
CA ILE A 143 19.74 -0.58 13.46
C ILE A 143 19.77 -0.13 12.01
N ASP A 144 20.26 1.09 11.76
CA ASP A 144 20.40 1.68 10.43
C ASP A 144 21.22 0.83 9.46
N SER A 145 20.95 0.95 8.15
CA SER A 145 21.67 0.20 7.10
C SER A 145 23.12 0.62 6.92
N GLY A 146 23.48 1.82 7.40
CA GLY A 146 24.81 2.41 7.26
C GLY A 146 25.14 2.95 5.88
N TYR A 147 24.23 2.92 4.90
CA TYR A 147 24.36 3.46 3.56
C TYR A 147 23.02 3.92 2.98
N ASP A 148 23.06 4.93 2.12
CA ASP A 148 21.86 5.40 1.44
C ASP A 148 21.40 4.40 0.38
N THR A 149 20.09 4.33 0.12
CA THR A 149 19.53 3.45 -0.91
C THR A 149 18.53 4.21 -1.77
N THR A 150 18.79 4.26 -3.07
CA THR A 150 17.81 4.74 -4.06
C THR A 150 16.99 3.56 -4.57
N THR A 151 15.67 3.65 -4.53
CA THR A 151 14.76 2.64 -5.08
C THR A 151 13.95 3.23 -6.23
N LEU A 152 13.87 2.47 -7.32
CA LEU A 152 12.99 2.74 -8.46
C LEU A 152 11.88 1.72 -8.47
N SER A 153 10.62 2.18 -8.38
CA SER A 153 9.45 1.30 -8.26
C SER A 153 8.47 1.51 -9.40
N GLY A 154 7.80 0.43 -9.77
CA GLY A 154 6.69 0.43 -10.70
C GLY A 154 5.51 -0.33 -10.12
N PHE A 155 4.30 0.26 -10.19
CA PHE A 155 3.08 -0.28 -9.61
C PHE A 155 1.99 -0.42 -10.65
N PHE A 156 1.12 -1.40 -10.45
CA PHE A 156 -0.13 -1.49 -11.20
C PHE A 156 -1.27 -2.01 -10.33
N GLY A 157 -2.49 -1.63 -10.70
CA GLY A 157 -3.71 -2.20 -10.15
C GLY A 157 -4.71 -2.47 -11.28
N LYS A 158 -5.30 -3.66 -11.30
CA LYS A 158 -6.32 -4.10 -12.25
C LYS A 158 -7.48 -4.76 -11.54
N GLY A 159 -8.66 -4.13 -11.60
CA GLY A 159 -9.91 -4.77 -11.23
C GLY A 159 -10.45 -5.66 -12.33
N LEU A 160 -11.18 -6.70 -11.98
CA LEU A 160 -11.76 -7.65 -12.94
C LEU A 160 -13.24 -7.33 -13.27
N GLY A 161 -13.67 -6.08 -13.05
CA GLY A 161 -15.03 -5.61 -13.31
C GLY A 161 -15.48 -5.71 -14.77
N ASP A 162 -14.55 -5.69 -15.71
CA ASP A 162 -14.80 -5.87 -17.15
C ASP A 162 -15.24 -7.30 -17.53
N ILE A 163 -14.96 -8.29 -16.69
CA ILE A 163 -15.27 -9.69 -16.96
C ILE A 163 -16.77 -9.92 -16.72
N PRO A 164 -17.53 -10.46 -17.70
CA PRO A 164 -18.97 -10.63 -17.58
C PRO A 164 -19.37 -11.85 -16.71
N VAL A 165 -18.68 -12.05 -15.57
CA VAL A 165 -18.92 -13.13 -14.63
C VAL A 165 -18.99 -12.56 -13.22
N ASN A 166 -20.18 -12.48 -12.64
CA ASN A 166 -20.47 -11.75 -11.41
C ASN A 166 -19.57 -12.13 -10.24
N PHE A 167 -19.20 -13.41 -10.08
CA PHE A 167 -18.36 -13.81 -8.94
C PHE A 167 -16.87 -13.47 -9.14
N ILE A 168 -16.44 -13.21 -10.39
CA ILE A 168 -15.06 -12.80 -10.72
C ILE A 168 -14.89 -11.28 -10.58
N ARG A 169 -15.91 -10.51 -10.89
CA ARG A 169 -15.86 -9.06 -10.87
C ARG A 169 -15.36 -8.42 -9.58
N PRO A 170 -15.63 -8.98 -8.36
CA PRO A 170 -15.07 -8.44 -7.12
C PRO A 170 -13.55 -8.60 -6.96
N PHE A 171 -12.92 -9.47 -7.75
CA PHE A 171 -11.47 -9.63 -7.69
C PHE A 171 -10.72 -8.45 -8.28
N ALA A 172 -9.58 -8.16 -7.71
CA ALA A 172 -8.56 -7.27 -8.26
C ALA A 172 -7.16 -7.87 -8.05
N ILE A 173 -6.22 -7.43 -8.87
CA ILE A 173 -4.81 -7.79 -8.78
C ILE A 173 -4.03 -6.50 -8.69
N THR A 174 -3.14 -6.38 -7.71
CA THR A 174 -2.14 -5.31 -7.65
C THR A 174 -0.74 -5.91 -7.70
N GLY A 175 0.23 -5.11 -8.10
CA GLY A 175 1.61 -5.56 -8.17
C GLY A 175 2.60 -4.42 -8.12
N GLU A 176 3.76 -4.75 -7.59
CA GLU A 176 4.91 -3.87 -7.44
C GLU A 176 6.18 -4.56 -7.92
N LEU A 177 7.07 -3.78 -8.52
CA LEU A 177 8.42 -4.19 -8.90
C LEU A 177 9.40 -3.06 -8.59
N ASP A 178 10.42 -3.39 -7.79
CA ASP A 178 11.44 -2.47 -7.33
C ASP A 178 12.82 -2.85 -7.81
N TYR A 179 13.63 -1.83 -8.04
CA TYR A 179 15.06 -1.97 -8.21
C TYR A 179 15.78 -1.11 -7.18
N ASN A 180 16.40 -1.76 -6.21
CA ASN A 180 17.09 -1.13 -5.09
C ASN A 180 18.58 -0.97 -5.40
N ILE A 181 19.09 0.25 -5.25
CA ILE A 181 20.46 0.65 -5.56
C ILE A 181 21.09 1.20 -4.30
N PRO A 182 21.82 0.39 -3.52
CA PRO A 182 22.56 0.90 -2.37
C PRO A 182 23.71 1.80 -2.82
N ASN A 183 23.69 3.04 -2.36
CA ASN A 183 24.72 4.06 -2.65
C ASN A 183 25.88 3.92 -1.68
N THR A 184 26.62 2.84 -1.80
CA THR A 184 27.73 2.54 -0.92
C THR A 184 28.94 3.39 -1.27
N GLY A 185 29.17 4.43 -0.51
CA GLY A 185 30.45 5.13 -0.52
C GLY A 185 31.57 4.16 -0.15
N ASN A 186 32.61 4.16 -0.92
CA ASN A 186 33.76 3.22 -1.00
C ASN A 186 34.51 2.88 0.30
N SER A 187 33.94 3.00 1.50
CA SER A 187 34.77 3.07 2.70
C SER A 187 34.80 1.84 3.61
N THR A 188 33.95 0.82 3.42
CA THR A 188 33.89 -0.25 4.43
C THR A 188 33.87 -1.69 3.89
N GLY A 189 33.90 -1.94 2.59
CA GLY A 189 33.90 -3.32 2.05
C GLY A 189 32.60 -4.12 2.27
N TYR A 190 31.62 -3.56 2.97
CA TYR A 190 30.28 -4.14 3.20
C TYR A 190 29.22 -3.42 2.38
N GLY A 191 29.55 -3.13 1.11
CA GLY A 191 28.61 -2.48 0.21
C GLY A 191 27.36 -3.31 -0.01
N GLY A 192 26.20 -2.68 0.03
CA GLY A 192 24.94 -3.29 -0.37
C GLY A 192 25.01 -3.81 -1.82
N ILE A 193 24.20 -4.81 -2.12
CA ILE A 193 24.06 -5.35 -3.47
C ILE A 193 22.76 -4.85 -4.04
N ASN A 194 22.76 -4.43 -5.31
CA ASN A 194 21.51 -4.11 -5.98
C ASN A 194 20.58 -5.32 -5.91
N THR A 195 19.31 -5.07 -5.61
CA THR A 195 18.30 -6.12 -5.50
C THR A 195 17.07 -5.78 -6.34
N TRP A 196 16.45 -6.82 -6.87
CA TRP A 196 15.09 -6.76 -7.33
C TRP A 196 14.19 -7.22 -6.20
N SER A 197 13.12 -6.47 -5.92
CA SER A 197 12.04 -6.88 -5.02
C SER A 197 10.69 -6.58 -5.63
N GLY A 198 9.64 -6.97 -4.95
CA GLY A 198 8.28 -6.70 -5.35
C GLY A 198 7.34 -7.81 -4.98
N GLY A 199 6.13 -7.76 -5.53
CA GLY A 199 5.12 -8.76 -5.24
C GLY A 199 3.86 -8.61 -6.07
N LEU A 200 2.92 -9.49 -5.78
CA LEU A 200 1.58 -9.54 -6.36
C LEU A 200 0.56 -9.79 -5.27
N THR A 201 -0.55 -9.08 -5.33
CA THR A 201 -1.69 -9.29 -4.44
C THR A 201 -2.93 -9.66 -5.24
N ILE A 202 -3.70 -10.61 -4.72
CA ILE A 202 -5.05 -10.91 -5.18
C ILE A 202 -6.02 -10.50 -4.08
N GLN A 203 -6.94 -9.59 -4.40
CA GLN A 203 -7.93 -9.01 -3.49
C GLN A 203 -9.33 -9.45 -3.91
N TYR A 204 -10.21 -9.72 -2.94
CA TYR A 204 -11.64 -9.92 -3.18
C TYR A 204 -12.45 -8.89 -2.41
N SER A 205 -12.93 -7.86 -3.10
CA SER A 205 -13.65 -6.74 -2.47
C SER A 205 -15.12 -7.07 -2.20
N ILE A 206 -15.47 -7.29 -0.93
CA ILE A 206 -16.88 -7.42 -0.53
C ILE A 206 -17.63 -6.10 -0.70
N PRO A 207 -17.04 -4.91 -0.42
CA PRO A 207 -17.68 -3.63 -0.76
C PRO A 207 -18.07 -3.52 -2.25
N TYR A 208 -17.18 -3.93 -3.15
CA TYR A 208 -17.48 -3.98 -4.58
C TYR A 208 -18.60 -4.96 -4.92
N LEU A 209 -18.57 -6.16 -4.32
CA LEU A 209 -19.61 -7.17 -4.49
C LEU A 209 -20.99 -6.59 -4.14
N GLN A 210 -21.10 -5.93 -3.00
CA GLN A 210 -22.37 -5.36 -2.52
C GLN A 210 -22.83 -4.16 -3.34
N SER A 211 -21.92 -3.28 -3.74
CA SER A 211 -22.28 -2.03 -4.45
C SER A 211 -22.48 -2.22 -5.95
N GLN A 212 -21.74 -3.13 -6.60
CA GLN A 212 -21.70 -3.26 -8.07
C GLN A 212 -22.35 -4.54 -8.60
N ILE A 213 -22.56 -5.55 -7.76
CA ILE A 213 -23.10 -6.86 -8.21
C ILE A 213 -24.45 -7.13 -7.55
N HIS A 214 -24.47 -7.27 -6.23
CA HIS A 214 -25.66 -7.57 -5.47
C HIS A 214 -25.47 -7.21 -4.00
N ASP A 215 -26.41 -6.42 -3.46
CA ASP A 215 -26.43 -6.12 -2.03
C ASP A 215 -27.06 -7.28 -1.25
N TYR A 216 -26.25 -7.97 -0.47
CA TYR A 216 -26.65 -9.06 0.40
C TYR A 216 -27.11 -8.58 1.78
N GLY A 217 -27.08 -7.27 2.04
CA GLY A 217 -27.43 -6.71 3.34
C GLY A 217 -26.45 -7.11 4.45
N LEU A 218 -25.18 -7.28 4.14
CA LEU A 218 -24.17 -7.67 5.12
C LEU A 218 -23.96 -6.55 6.14
N PRO A 219 -23.75 -6.88 7.42
CA PRO A 219 -23.41 -5.89 8.42
C PRO A 219 -22.06 -5.24 8.08
N PRO A 220 -21.82 -3.97 8.46
CA PRO A 220 -20.62 -3.20 8.08
C PRO A 220 -19.30 -3.91 8.41
N VAL A 221 -19.26 -4.71 9.49
CA VAL A 221 -18.06 -5.47 9.86
C VAL A 221 -17.65 -6.47 8.76
N LEU A 222 -18.60 -7.11 8.10
CA LEU A 222 -18.36 -8.04 7.01
C LEU A 222 -18.42 -7.36 5.64
N GLY A 223 -19.35 -6.40 5.49
CA GLY A 223 -19.58 -5.71 4.23
C GLY A 223 -18.40 -4.85 3.77
N ASN A 224 -17.55 -4.42 4.70
CA ASN A 224 -16.39 -3.58 4.42
C ASN A 224 -15.06 -4.34 4.39
N LEU A 225 -15.10 -5.68 4.41
CA LEU A 225 -13.89 -6.50 4.32
C LEU A 225 -13.45 -6.73 2.87
N THR A 226 -12.15 -6.71 2.67
CA THR A 226 -11.47 -7.14 1.45
C THR A 226 -10.44 -8.21 1.85
N PRO A 227 -10.79 -9.49 1.85
CA PRO A 227 -9.82 -10.58 1.97
C PRO A 227 -8.78 -10.51 0.86
N LEU A 228 -7.53 -10.87 1.19
CA LEU A 228 -6.44 -10.82 0.23
C LEU A 228 -5.37 -11.88 0.51
N VAL A 229 -4.59 -12.15 -0.52
CA VAL A 229 -3.39 -12.98 -0.50
C VAL A 229 -2.30 -12.22 -1.23
N GLU A 230 -1.14 -12.09 -0.62
CA GLU A 230 0.02 -11.41 -1.16
C GLU A 230 1.20 -12.37 -1.32
N LEU A 231 1.95 -12.21 -2.37
CA LEU A 231 3.23 -12.88 -2.59
C LEU A 231 4.31 -11.81 -2.73
N GLY A 232 5.16 -11.68 -1.73
CA GLY A 232 6.35 -10.81 -1.78
C GLY A 232 7.61 -11.60 -2.06
N TRP A 233 8.56 -11.01 -2.77
CA TRP A 233 9.86 -11.61 -3.07
C TRP A 233 10.96 -10.57 -3.11
N SER A 234 12.20 -11.01 -2.87
CA SER A 234 13.42 -10.20 -3.06
C SER A 234 14.56 -11.08 -3.55
N SER A 235 15.36 -10.56 -4.48
CA SER A 235 16.48 -11.30 -5.10
C SER A 235 17.62 -10.36 -5.43
N ALA A 236 18.85 -10.80 -5.24
CA ALA A 236 20.02 -10.06 -5.69
C ALA A 236 20.00 -9.85 -7.23
N ALA A 237 20.27 -8.62 -7.66
CA ALA A 237 20.35 -8.26 -9.08
C ALA A 237 21.72 -8.57 -9.73
N GLY A 238 22.65 -9.08 -8.94
CA GLY A 238 24.01 -9.43 -9.41
C GLY A 238 24.82 -10.12 -8.30
N SER A 239 26.03 -10.54 -8.64
CA SER A 239 26.99 -11.05 -7.65
C SER A 239 27.94 -9.95 -7.25
N SER A 240 28.15 -9.71 -5.95
CA SER A 240 29.31 -8.92 -5.51
C SER A 240 30.55 -9.80 -5.43
N ALA A 241 31.72 -9.20 -5.69
CA ALA A 241 33.00 -9.90 -5.52
C ALA A 241 33.23 -10.40 -4.07
N PHE A 242 32.48 -9.86 -3.12
CA PHE A 242 32.58 -10.17 -1.68
C PHE A 242 31.53 -11.18 -1.18
N ARG A 243 30.46 -11.43 -1.93
CA ARG A 243 29.41 -12.43 -1.61
C ARG A 243 28.90 -13.12 -2.88
N PRO A 244 29.70 -14.00 -3.50
CA PRO A 244 29.29 -14.63 -4.76
C PRO A 244 28.13 -15.64 -4.63
N THR A 245 27.78 -16.08 -3.41
CA THR A 245 26.88 -17.22 -3.19
C THR A 245 25.78 -17.00 -2.16
N ASP A 246 25.74 -15.88 -1.44
CA ASP A 246 24.99 -15.78 -0.18
C ASP A 246 23.77 -14.83 -0.19
N ASN A 247 23.21 -14.51 -1.35
CA ASN A 247 21.95 -13.76 -1.43
C ASN A 247 20.86 -14.60 -2.13
N PRO A 248 20.32 -15.59 -1.44
CA PRO A 248 19.25 -16.40 -1.99
C PRO A 248 17.97 -15.54 -2.14
N THR A 249 17.21 -15.83 -3.18
CA THR A 249 15.88 -15.21 -3.35
C THR A 249 14.98 -15.60 -2.18
N THR A 250 14.34 -14.60 -1.57
CA THR A 250 13.32 -14.78 -0.54
C THR A 250 11.92 -14.76 -1.14
N PHE A 251 11.00 -15.52 -0.56
CA PHE A 251 9.58 -15.52 -0.90
C PHE A 251 8.76 -15.58 0.39
N ASN A 252 7.83 -14.64 0.54
CA ASN A 252 6.90 -14.58 1.65
C ASN A 252 5.47 -14.53 1.11
N LEU A 253 4.56 -15.26 1.76
CA LEU A 253 3.13 -15.23 1.48
C LEU A 253 2.44 -14.50 2.63
N GLY A 254 1.70 -13.44 2.31
CA GLY A 254 0.76 -12.77 3.21
C GLY A 254 -0.64 -13.32 3.00
N THR A 255 -1.37 -13.57 4.08
CA THR A 255 -2.77 -13.97 4.01
C THR A 255 -3.57 -13.22 5.06
N GLY A 256 -4.57 -12.46 4.65
CA GLY A 256 -5.30 -11.63 5.58
C GLY A 256 -6.49 -10.89 4.98
N ALA A 257 -6.80 -9.75 5.55
CA ALA A 257 -7.89 -8.90 5.10
C ALA A 257 -7.68 -7.44 5.50
N VAL A 258 -8.24 -6.55 4.70
CA VAL A 258 -8.39 -5.13 5.00
C VAL A 258 -9.86 -4.85 5.30
N TRP A 259 -10.13 -4.20 6.41
CA TRP A 259 -11.41 -3.58 6.71
C TRP A 259 -11.34 -2.09 6.42
N THR A 260 -12.21 -1.60 5.52
CA THR A 260 -12.18 -0.20 5.06
C THR A 260 -13.38 0.55 5.59
N GLY A 261 -13.13 1.59 6.41
CA GLY A 261 -14.11 2.58 6.84
C GLY A 261 -14.13 3.80 5.92
N GLU A 262 -14.83 4.84 6.33
CA GLU A 262 -14.91 6.10 5.57
C GLU A 262 -13.62 6.94 5.68
N TYR A 263 -12.97 6.92 6.85
CA TYR A 263 -11.83 7.79 7.18
C TYR A 263 -10.55 7.03 7.51
N TYR A 264 -10.64 5.71 7.64
CA TYR A 264 -9.51 4.87 8.03
C TYR A 264 -9.75 3.42 7.60
N SER A 265 -8.67 2.67 7.56
CA SER A 265 -8.72 1.22 7.42
C SER A 265 -7.87 0.51 8.46
N PHE A 266 -8.20 -0.76 8.68
CA PHE A 266 -7.39 -1.72 9.42
C PHE A 266 -7.08 -2.90 8.53
N SER A 267 -5.81 -3.28 8.48
CA SER A 267 -5.36 -4.48 7.80
C SER A 267 -4.55 -5.37 8.73
N THR A 268 -4.62 -6.66 8.50
CA THR A 268 -3.77 -7.63 9.19
C THR A 268 -3.56 -8.86 8.32
N GLU A 269 -2.35 -9.38 8.36
CA GLU A 269 -1.92 -10.57 7.64
C GLU A 269 -1.03 -11.48 8.48
N LEU A 270 -1.13 -12.77 8.23
CA LEU A 270 -0.15 -13.75 8.64
C LEU A 270 0.91 -13.89 7.54
N LEU A 271 2.16 -13.78 7.93
CA LEU A 271 3.31 -13.92 7.04
C LEU A 271 3.89 -15.32 7.10
N TRP A 272 3.95 -15.97 5.96
CA TRP A 272 4.43 -17.32 5.79
C TRP A 272 5.72 -17.30 4.97
N PRO A 273 6.90 -17.57 5.55
CA PRO A 273 8.11 -17.74 4.75
C PRO A 273 7.97 -19.00 3.89
N LEU A 274 8.17 -18.86 2.57
CA LEU A 274 7.98 -19.95 1.61
C LEU A 274 9.25 -20.76 1.33
N ASN A 275 10.41 -20.23 1.72
CA ASN A 275 11.68 -20.95 1.59
C ASN A 275 12.60 -20.65 2.79
N GLY A 276 13.68 -21.42 2.93
CA GLY A 276 14.61 -21.26 4.05
C GLY A 276 15.33 -19.92 4.09
N ALA A 277 15.42 -19.20 2.97
CA ALA A 277 16.00 -17.86 2.90
C ALA A 277 15.09 -16.80 3.51
N SER A 278 13.77 -17.00 3.45
CA SER A 278 12.77 -16.11 4.05
C SER A 278 12.62 -16.29 5.56
N GLY A 279 13.26 -17.31 6.12
CA GLY A 279 13.15 -17.64 7.54
C GLY A 279 12.32 -18.88 7.83
N HIS A 280 11.98 -19.09 9.10
CA HIS A 280 11.34 -20.31 9.59
C HIS A 280 10.12 -20.05 10.47
N GLY A 281 9.94 -18.84 10.97
CA GLY A 281 8.85 -18.47 11.87
C GLY A 281 7.69 -17.83 11.11
N LEU A 282 6.47 -18.04 11.59
CA LEU A 282 5.32 -17.23 11.17
C LEU A 282 5.51 -15.80 11.65
N GLY A 283 5.21 -14.83 10.77
CA GLY A 283 5.10 -13.44 11.13
C GLY A 283 3.66 -12.96 11.18
N VAL A 284 3.47 -11.81 11.75
CA VAL A 284 2.20 -11.05 11.72
C VAL A 284 2.54 -9.63 11.30
N ILE A 285 1.77 -9.09 10.38
CA ILE A 285 1.84 -7.69 9.99
C ILE A 285 0.45 -7.08 10.07
N GLY A 286 0.36 -5.81 10.41
CA GLY A 286 -0.90 -5.09 10.47
C GLY A 286 -0.70 -3.60 10.39
N GLN A 287 -1.74 -2.90 9.96
CA GLN A 287 -1.70 -1.46 9.70
C GLN A 287 -2.96 -0.79 10.17
N PHE A 288 -2.80 0.40 10.72
CA PHE A 288 -3.85 1.40 10.85
C PHE A 288 -3.55 2.54 9.89
N HIS A 289 -4.47 2.78 8.97
CA HIS A 289 -4.29 3.75 7.90
C HIS A 289 -5.36 4.83 7.97
N LEU A 290 -4.96 6.11 7.88
CA LEU A 290 -5.81 7.28 7.90
C LEU A 290 -5.90 7.94 6.53
N TYR A 291 -7.11 8.31 6.11
CA TYR A 291 -7.40 8.98 4.85
C TYR A 291 -7.62 10.46 5.08
N PHE A 292 -6.61 11.29 4.84
CA PHE A 292 -6.72 12.72 5.02
C PHE A 292 -7.55 13.41 3.94
N ASP A 293 -7.63 12.82 2.75
CA ASP A 293 -8.53 13.29 1.69
C ASP A 293 -9.99 13.33 2.15
N ASP A 294 -10.40 12.32 2.93
CA ASP A 294 -11.75 12.20 3.47
C ASP A 294 -11.93 12.93 4.80
N LEU A 295 -10.91 12.89 5.69
CA LEU A 295 -10.94 13.56 6.98
C LEU A 295 -10.87 15.09 6.87
N PHE A 296 -10.02 15.59 5.98
CA PHE A 296 -9.70 17.01 5.85
C PHE A 296 -9.72 17.50 4.40
N PRO A 297 -10.82 17.29 3.62
CA PRO A 297 -10.85 17.48 2.16
C PRO A 297 -10.56 18.91 1.70
N ASN A 298 -10.67 19.89 2.58
CA ASN A 298 -10.44 21.29 2.25
C ASN A 298 -9.09 21.84 2.77
N THR A 299 -8.32 21.00 3.48
CA THR A 299 -7.04 21.42 4.09
C THR A 299 -5.92 20.41 3.81
N LEU A 300 -5.68 19.48 4.75
CA LEU A 300 -4.61 18.47 4.62
C LEU A 300 -4.83 17.47 3.50
N GLY A 301 -6.09 17.15 3.18
CA GLY A 301 -6.47 16.24 2.10
C GLY A 301 -6.67 16.93 0.75
N LYS A 302 -6.15 18.15 0.57
CA LYS A 302 -6.24 18.85 -0.71
C LYS A 302 -4.85 18.91 -1.36
N PRO A 303 -4.70 18.60 -2.68
CA PRO A 303 -3.43 18.75 -3.37
C PRO A 303 -2.82 20.16 -3.16
N LEU A 304 -1.49 20.21 -3.03
CA LEU A 304 -0.79 21.49 -2.81
C LEU A 304 -0.97 22.45 -4.00
N PHE A 305 -1.03 21.91 -5.22
CA PHE A 305 -1.21 22.68 -6.44
C PHE A 305 -2.27 22.00 -7.32
N GLY A 306 -3.08 22.83 -7.98
CA GLY A 306 -4.18 22.35 -8.79
C GLY A 306 -5.47 22.18 -7.95
N SER A 307 -6.57 22.63 -8.48
CA SER A 307 -7.93 22.45 -7.97
C SER A 307 -8.70 21.54 -8.92
#